data_10f124f5da0bb960fd744a91905c3ca4
#
_entry.id   10f124f5da0bb960fd744a91905c3ca4
#
_cell.length_a   1.000
_cell.length_b   1.000
_cell.length_c   1.000
_cell.angle_alpha   90.00
_cell.angle_beta   90.00
_cell.angle_gamma   90.00
#
_symmetry.space_group_name_H-M   'P 1'
#
loop_
_entity.id
_entity.type
_entity.pdbx_description
1 polymer ?
#
loop_
_entity_poly.entity_id
_entity_poly.type
_entity_poly.pdbx_seq_one_letter_code
_entity_poly.pdbx_strand_id
1 'polypeptide(L)'
;MIKIPIEADPNQSFPVLFENDLIYISLKYKFSGWYMDIKYGDKARNGIRLCSRVLLLKGLNLPFEIIIDDKGLELDPFSLNSFSDGLFDFNIFEREDMEDIRGYDVR
;
A
#
# COMPACT_ATOMS: atom_id res chain seq x y z
N MET A 1 -8.46 -0.53 -10.17
CA MET A 1 -7.16 -0.64 -9.48
C MET A 1 -6.22 0.45 -9.96
N ILE A 2 -5.52 1.06 -9.01
CA ILE A 2 -4.56 2.12 -9.30
C ILE A 2 -3.19 1.64 -8.84
N LYS A 3 -2.23 1.60 -9.76
CA LYS A 3 -0.86 1.24 -9.45
C LYS A 3 -0.06 2.52 -9.20
N ILE A 4 0.56 2.61 -8.02
CA ILE A 4 1.31 3.79 -7.62
C ILE A 4 2.80 3.51 -7.79
N PRO A 5 3.52 4.33 -8.58
CA PRO A 5 4.97 4.17 -8.68
C PRO A 5 5.63 4.67 -7.40
N ILE A 6 6.45 3.82 -6.80
CA ILE A 6 7.20 4.14 -5.58
C ILE A 6 8.66 4.27 -5.95
N GLU A 7 9.27 5.38 -5.57
CA GLU A 7 10.66 5.65 -5.87
C GLU A 7 11.60 5.06 -4.83
N ALA A 8 12.89 4.97 -5.16
CA ALA A 8 13.92 4.51 -4.23
C ALA A 8 14.36 5.66 -3.32
N ASP A 9 13.40 6.22 -2.60
CA ASP A 9 13.60 7.31 -1.65
C ASP A 9 13.12 6.83 -0.28
N PRO A 10 13.99 6.83 0.74
CA PRO A 10 13.61 6.30 2.06
C PRO A 10 12.57 7.14 2.80
N ASN A 11 12.27 8.34 2.32
CA ASN A 11 11.25 9.20 2.89
C ASN A 11 10.50 9.88 1.76
N GLN A 12 9.25 9.49 1.54
CA GLN A 12 8.45 10.11 0.48
C GLN A 12 7.00 10.22 0.93
N SER A 13 6.35 11.29 0.52
CA SER A 13 4.95 11.54 0.82
C SER A 13 4.27 12.05 -0.43
N PHE A 14 3.05 11.61 -0.67
CA PHE A 14 2.29 12.04 -1.84
C PHE A 14 0.80 11.90 -1.59
N PRO A 15 -0.01 12.78 -2.23
CA PRO A 15 -1.45 12.62 -2.21
C PRO A 15 -1.91 11.78 -3.41
N VAL A 16 -3.01 11.05 -3.22
CA VAL A 16 -3.67 10.33 -4.31
C VAL A 16 -5.13 10.77 -4.31
N LEU A 17 -5.61 11.25 -5.45
CA LEU A 17 -7.00 11.66 -5.57
C LEU A 17 -7.90 10.44 -5.66
N PHE A 18 -8.90 10.37 -4.78
CA PHE A 18 -9.86 9.29 -4.73
C PHE A 18 -11.24 9.84 -4.40
N GLU A 19 -12.20 9.65 -5.31
CA GLU A 19 -13.60 10.07 -5.11
C GLU A 19 -13.75 11.51 -4.61
N ASN A 20 -13.08 12.47 -5.25
CA ASN A 20 -13.13 13.89 -4.90
C ASN A 20 -12.49 14.25 -3.56
N ASP A 21 -11.74 13.33 -2.96
CA ASP A 21 -10.97 13.58 -1.75
C ASP A 21 -9.56 13.05 -1.93
N LEU A 22 -8.67 13.39 -1.02
CA LEU A 22 -7.27 13.01 -1.13
C LEU A 22 -6.91 11.95 -0.10
N ILE A 23 -6.20 10.92 -0.56
CA ILE A 23 -5.53 9.97 0.30
C ILE A 23 -4.11 10.48 0.49
N TYR A 24 -3.71 10.75 1.74
CA TYR A 24 -2.34 11.18 2.04
C TYR A 24 -1.53 9.98 2.49
N ILE A 25 -0.47 9.67 1.76
CA ILE A 25 0.39 8.52 2.02
C ILE A 25 1.81 8.99 2.26
N SER A 26 2.41 8.52 3.35
CA SER A 26 3.83 8.74 3.66
C SER A 26 4.49 7.39 3.77
N LEU A 27 5.61 7.21 3.08
CA LEU A 27 6.36 5.96 3.09
C LEU A 27 7.76 6.19 3.65
N LYS A 28 8.21 5.26 4.48
CA LYS A 28 9.56 5.26 5.04
C LYS A 28 10.18 3.89 4.87
N TYR A 29 11.43 3.87 4.42
CA TYR A 29 12.21 2.64 4.38
C TYR A 29 13.18 2.65 5.54
N LYS A 30 13.07 1.64 6.42
CA LYS A 30 13.96 1.48 7.57
C LYS A 30 13.94 0.02 8.03
N PHE A 31 15.03 -0.42 8.65
CA PHE A 31 15.13 -1.78 9.21
C PHE A 31 14.76 -2.86 8.18
N SER A 32 15.24 -2.67 6.95
CA SER A 32 15.00 -3.61 5.82
C SER A 32 13.53 -3.80 5.50
N GLY A 33 12.69 -2.82 5.76
CA GLY A 33 11.25 -2.87 5.44
C GLY A 33 10.70 -1.50 5.10
N TRP A 34 9.53 -1.52 4.48
CA TRP A 34 8.79 -0.31 4.16
C TRP A 34 7.64 -0.14 5.14
N TYR A 35 7.43 1.09 5.58
CA TYR A 35 6.36 1.44 6.53
C TYR A 35 5.54 2.58 5.98
N MET A 36 4.25 2.54 6.23
CA MET A 36 3.30 3.50 5.68
C MET A 36 2.49 4.18 6.77
N ASP A 37 2.34 5.50 6.62
CA ASP A 37 1.32 6.27 7.33
C ASP A 37 0.28 6.67 6.30
N ILE A 38 -0.99 6.57 6.64
CA ILE A 38 -2.08 6.90 5.73
C ILE A 38 -3.14 7.72 6.43
N LYS A 39 -3.71 8.68 5.69
CA LYS A 39 -4.81 9.49 6.17
C LYS A 39 -5.83 9.72 5.05
N TYR A 40 -7.09 9.51 5.36
CA TYR A 40 -8.19 9.79 4.44
C TYR A 40 -9.38 10.33 5.24
N GLY A 41 -9.73 11.60 4.99
CA GLY A 41 -10.75 12.27 5.79
C GLY A 41 -10.32 12.35 7.25
N ASP A 42 -11.16 11.85 8.14
CA ASP A 42 -10.90 11.80 9.58
C ASP A 42 -10.29 10.49 10.04
N LYS A 43 -9.97 9.59 9.11
CA LYS A 43 -9.38 8.28 9.42
C LYS A 43 -7.90 8.29 9.12
N ALA A 44 -7.12 7.72 10.02
CA ALA A 44 -5.67 7.64 9.86
C ALA A 44 -5.11 6.42 10.57
N ARG A 45 -4.02 5.91 10.04
CA ARG A 45 -3.25 4.83 10.67
C ARG A 45 -1.77 5.04 10.35
N ASN A 46 -0.93 4.92 11.36
CA ASN A 46 0.49 5.12 11.23
C ASN A 46 1.26 3.83 11.46
N GLY A 47 2.46 3.74 10.87
CA GLY A 47 3.38 2.65 11.13
C GLY A 47 2.96 1.30 10.58
N ILE A 48 2.21 1.29 9.47
CA ILE A 48 1.81 0.04 8.82
C ILE A 48 3.01 -0.53 8.06
N ARG A 49 3.47 -1.72 8.44
CA ARG A 49 4.50 -2.39 7.67
C ARG A 49 3.89 -2.91 6.36
N LEU A 50 4.56 -2.65 5.24
CA LEU A 50 4.09 -3.12 3.95
C LEU A 50 4.41 -4.59 3.79
N CYS A 51 3.39 -5.42 3.92
CA CYS A 51 3.48 -6.86 3.74
C CYS A 51 2.74 -7.24 2.45
N SER A 52 3.25 -8.24 1.75
CA SER A 52 2.67 -8.65 0.48
C SER A 52 1.39 -9.46 0.67
N ARG A 53 0.43 -9.24 -0.22
CA ARG A 53 -0.79 -10.05 -0.37
C ARG A 53 -1.68 -10.08 0.87
N VAL A 54 -1.71 -8.98 1.63
CA VAL A 54 -2.63 -8.83 2.76
C VAL A 54 -3.39 -7.53 2.61
N LEU A 55 -4.54 -7.42 3.26
CA LEU A 55 -5.34 -6.21 3.29
C LEU A 55 -4.74 -5.26 4.33
N LEU A 56 -3.91 -4.32 3.89
CA LEU A 56 -3.16 -3.45 4.80
C LEU A 56 -4.04 -2.51 5.61
N LEU A 57 -5.22 -2.18 5.10
CA LEU A 57 -6.13 -1.23 5.74
C LEU A 57 -7.31 -1.90 6.44
N LYS A 58 -7.24 -3.21 6.64
CA LYS A 58 -8.30 -3.96 7.30
C LYS A 58 -8.63 -3.36 8.66
N GLY A 59 -9.89 -3.16 8.92
CA GLY A 59 -10.37 -2.59 10.18
C GLY A 59 -10.53 -1.09 10.18
N LEU A 60 -10.01 -0.38 9.17
CA LEU A 60 -10.19 1.08 9.06
C LEU A 60 -11.52 1.48 8.43
N ASN A 61 -12.20 0.54 7.80
CA ASN A 61 -13.50 0.79 7.18
C ASN A 61 -13.43 1.89 6.11
N LEU A 62 -12.45 1.80 5.23
CA LEU A 62 -12.24 2.74 4.13
C LEU A 62 -12.88 2.24 2.84
N PRO A 63 -13.21 3.13 1.89
CA PRO A 63 -13.79 2.72 0.61
C PRO A 63 -12.76 2.19 -0.39
N PHE A 64 -11.53 1.97 0.05
CA PHE A 64 -10.46 1.43 -0.78
C PHE A 64 -9.57 0.54 0.08
N GLU A 65 -8.72 -0.24 -0.59
CA GLU A 65 -7.74 -1.10 0.08
C GLU A 65 -6.39 -0.97 -0.63
N ILE A 66 -5.32 -1.24 0.09
CA ILE A 66 -3.97 -1.25 -0.46
C ILE A 66 -3.41 -2.65 -0.32
N ILE A 67 -2.92 -3.19 -1.43
CA ILE A 67 -2.33 -4.52 -1.47
C ILE A 67 -1.02 -4.45 -2.24
N ILE A 68 0.03 -5.00 -1.65
CA ILE A 68 1.34 -5.11 -2.30
C ILE A 68 1.38 -6.43 -3.05
N ASP A 69 1.65 -6.36 -4.35
CA ASP A 69 1.82 -7.54 -5.19
C ASP A 69 3.30 -7.90 -5.26
N ASP A 70 3.65 -9.08 -4.81
CA ASP A 70 5.05 -9.57 -4.81
C ASP A 70 5.41 -10.33 -6.08
N LYS A 71 4.51 -10.39 -7.04
CA LYS A 71 4.73 -11.07 -8.33
C LYS A 71 5.21 -12.50 -8.19
N GLY A 72 4.75 -13.18 -7.15
CA GLY A 72 5.09 -14.59 -6.92
C GLY A 72 6.36 -14.84 -6.14
N LEU A 73 7.04 -13.81 -5.66
CA LEU A 73 8.29 -13.97 -4.90
C LEU A 73 8.08 -14.56 -3.50
N GLU A 74 6.87 -14.46 -2.97
CA GLU A 74 6.53 -14.87 -1.60
C GLU A 74 7.38 -14.16 -0.55
N LEU A 75 7.65 -12.87 -0.81
CA LEU A 75 8.44 -12.02 0.07
C LEU A 75 7.71 -10.70 0.30
N ASP A 76 8.02 -10.05 1.40
CA ASP A 76 7.61 -8.67 1.61
C ASP A 76 8.67 -7.72 1.01
N PRO A 77 8.32 -6.46 0.69
CA PRO A 77 9.32 -5.52 0.20
C PRO A 77 10.48 -5.39 1.19
N PHE A 78 11.69 -5.68 0.73
CA PHE A 78 12.84 -5.88 1.61
C PHE A 78 14.00 -4.95 1.35
N SER A 79 13.97 -4.16 0.28
CA SER A 79 15.07 -3.25 -0.04
C SER A 79 14.54 -1.90 -0.48
N LEU A 80 15.40 -0.89 -0.43
CA LEU A 80 15.05 0.45 -0.90
C LEU A 80 14.54 0.44 -2.34
N ASN A 81 15.11 -0.44 -3.17
CA ASN A 81 14.78 -0.51 -4.59
C ASN A 81 13.69 -1.52 -4.93
N SER A 82 13.05 -2.13 -3.93
CA SER A 82 12.05 -3.18 -4.17
C SER A 82 10.96 -2.76 -5.15
N PHE A 83 10.46 -1.54 -5.01
CA PHE A 83 9.41 -1.05 -5.89
C PHE A 83 9.98 -0.50 -7.21
N SER A 84 11.04 0.29 -7.14
CA SER A 84 11.62 0.91 -8.32
C SER A 84 12.21 -0.12 -9.29
N ASP A 85 12.68 -1.25 -8.79
CA ASP A 85 13.20 -2.35 -9.62
C ASP A 85 12.09 -3.22 -10.22
N GLY A 86 10.83 -2.94 -9.88
CA GLY A 86 9.71 -3.68 -10.43
C GLY A 86 9.46 -5.04 -9.79
N LEU A 87 10.07 -5.32 -8.65
CA LEU A 87 9.86 -6.59 -7.94
C LEU A 87 8.53 -6.62 -7.21
N PHE A 88 8.03 -5.45 -6.81
CA PHE A 88 6.77 -5.31 -6.07
C PHE A 88 5.96 -4.18 -6.68
N ASP A 89 4.64 -4.33 -6.65
CA ASP A 89 3.72 -3.28 -7.06
C ASP A 89 2.90 -2.79 -5.87
N PHE A 90 2.73 -1.48 -5.77
CA PHE A 90 1.89 -0.86 -4.76
C PHE A 90 0.55 -0.52 -5.41
N ASN A 91 -0.49 -1.24 -5.05
CA ASN A 91 -1.79 -1.13 -5.70
C ASN A 91 -2.87 -0.62 -4.75
N ILE A 92 -3.67 0.33 -5.23
CA ILE A 92 -4.87 0.78 -4.54
C ILE A 92 -6.06 0.19 -5.26
N PHE A 93 -6.89 -0.56 -4.53
CA PHE A 93 -8.10 -1.18 -5.05
C PHE A 93 -9.30 -0.33 -4.67
N GLU A 94 -10.11 0.02 -5.66
CA GLU A 94 -11.32 0.81 -5.47
C GLU A 94 -12.47 -0.09 -5.00
N ARG A 95 -13.60 0.53 -4.65
CA ARG A 95 -14.75 -0.20 -4.14
C ARG A 95 -15.22 -1.29 -5.10
N GLU A 96 -15.22 -1.01 -6.39
CA GLU A 96 -15.66 -1.95 -7.42
C GLU A 96 -14.70 -3.14 -7.59
N ASP A 97 -13.46 -3.00 -7.13
CA ASP A 97 -12.45 -4.06 -7.18
C ASP A 97 -12.47 -4.94 -5.92
N MET A 98 -13.22 -4.55 -4.89
CA MET A 98 -13.13 -5.18 -3.56
C MET A 98 -13.59 -6.65 -3.59
N GLU A 99 -14.47 -7.00 -4.50
CA GLU A 99 -14.90 -8.39 -4.68
C GLU A 99 -13.72 -9.29 -5.03
N ASP A 100 -12.84 -8.81 -5.90
CA ASP A 100 -11.72 -9.60 -6.42
C ASP A 100 -10.60 -9.81 -5.40
N ILE A 101 -10.57 -8.99 -4.34
CA ILE A 101 -9.49 -9.06 -3.36
C ILE A 101 -9.87 -9.76 -2.06
N ARG A 102 -11.06 -10.32 -1.96
CA ARG A 102 -11.53 -10.99 -0.74
C ARG A 102 -10.61 -12.10 -0.27
N GLY A 103 -10.01 -12.83 -1.20
CA GLY A 103 -9.18 -13.96 -0.86
C GLY A 103 -7.82 -13.59 -0.28
N TYR A 104 -7.41 -12.33 -0.37
CA TYR A 104 -6.09 -11.92 0.10
C TYR A 104 -5.96 -11.91 1.62
N ASP A 105 -7.06 -11.86 2.33
CA ASP A 105 -7.08 -11.74 3.79
C ASP A 105 -6.98 -13.08 4.50
N VAL A 106 -6.44 -14.09 3.87
CA VAL A 106 -6.31 -15.43 4.45
C VAL A 106 -4.92 -15.74 5.00
N ARG A 107 -4.00 -14.82 4.88
CA ARG A 107 -2.62 -15.00 5.35
C ARG A 107 -2.47 -14.94 6.86
#